data_5a3a1e513edefa5b702bc3a9108c485a
#
_entry.id   5a3a1e513edefa5b702bc3a9108c485a
#
_cell.length_a   1.000
_cell.length_b   1.000
_cell.length_c   1.000
_cell.angle_alpha   90.00
_cell.angle_beta   90.00
_cell.angle_gamma   90.00
#
_symmetry.space_group_name_H-M   'P 1'
#
loop_
_entity.id
_entity.type
_entity.pdbx_description
1 polymer ?
#
loop_
_entity_poly.entity_id
_entity_poly.type
_entity_poly.pdbx_seq_one_letter_code
_entity_poly.pdbx_strand_id
1 'polypeptide(L)'
;MDADQHPVRGRVVLADDDVLLREGLASLCERVGYEVVGQAGDAGGLMELVETELPDIAIVDIRMPPTQSTEGLKAASAIRERYPSVGILVLSAFVEVEDALELLAGGRSIGYLLKSRITVVDEFLETLDRIRRGGSVVDPSLVQELVAAQRRDDPLSMLSNREREVLGLMAEGRSNAGIGRRLWVTEGTIEKHVRSILGKLRLPEEPDDHRRVLAVLTFLETR
;
A
#
# COMPACT_ATOMS: atom_id res chain seq x y z
N MET A 1 -35.67 -20.93 28.09
CA MET A 1 -34.88 -20.95 26.83
C MET A 1 -33.97 -19.77 26.95
N ASP A 2 -32.81 -19.97 27.58
CA ASP A 2 -31.80 -18.92 27.70
C ASP A 2 -31.23 -18.64 26.33
N ALA A 3 -31.41 -17.40 25.88
CA ALA A 3 -30.69 -16.90 24.71
C ALA A 3 -29.20 -16.93 25.10
N ASP A 4 -28.45 -17.70 24.36
CA ASP A 4 -27.01 -17.86 24.46
C ASP A 4 -26.37 -16.46 24.27
N GLN A 5 -26.18 -15.73 25.38
CA GLN A 5 -25.52 -14.45 25.39
C GLN A 5 -24.03 -14.72 25.19
N HIS A 6 -23.61 -14.87 23.91
CA HIS A 6 -22.22 -14.83 23.59
C HIS A 6 -21.69 -13.45 24.01
N PRO A 7 -20.55 -13.38 24.70
CA PRO A 7 -19.97 -12.09 25.07
C PRO A 7 -19.72 -11.27 23.80
N VAL A 8 -20.20 -10.01 23.84
CA VAL A 8 -20.00 -9.07 22.72
C VAL A 8 -18.51 -8.98 22.43
N ARG A 9 -18.12 -9.31 21.20
CA ARG A 9 -16.71 -9.28 20.77
C ARG A 9 -16.19 -7.86 20.66
N GLY A 10 -17.06 -6.91 20.32
CA GLY A 10 -16.75 -5.49 20.16
C GLY A 10 -17.86 -4.77 19.41
N ARG A 11 -17.76 -3.45 19.38
CA ARG A 11 -18.69 -2.55 18.69
C ARG A 11 -18.11 -2.14 17.35
N VAL A 12 -18.90 -2.23 16.28
CA VAL A 12 -18.44 -1.90 14.93
C VAL A 12 -19.38 -0.90 14.25
N VAL A 13 -18.80 0.01 13.45
CA VAL A 13 -19.52 0.81 12.45
C VAL A 13 -19.09 0.38 11.06
N LEU A 14 -20.02 0.48 10.12
CA LEU A 14 -19.78 0.12 8.72
C LEU A 14 -20.08 1.32 7.80
N ALA A 15 -19.19 1.58 6.85
CA ALA A 15 -19.43 2.57 5.82
C ALA A 15 -19.11 1.98 4.45
N ASP A 16 -20.13 1.89 3.61
CA ASP A 16 -20.05 1.42 2.23
C ASP A 16 -21.28 1.96 1.49
N ASP A 17 -21.15 2.46 0.27
CA ASP A 17 -22.27 2.95 -0.49
C ASP A 17 -23.11 1.81 -1.15
N ASP A 18 -22.51 0.62 -1.29
CA ASP A 18 -23.23 -0.59 -1.68
C ASP A 18 -24.06 -1.11 -0.49
N VAL A 19 -25.36 -0.80 -0.55
CA VAL A 19 -26.33 -1.19 0.48
C VAL A 19 -26.34 -2.68 0.74
N LEU A 20 -26.25 -3.50 -0.33
CA LEU A 20 -26.32 -4.96 -0.19
C LEU A 20 -25.08 -5.51 0.53
N LEU A 21 -23.91 -5.02 0.17
CA LEU A 21 -22.67 -5.42 0.82
C LEU A 21 -22.65 -4.97 2.27
N ARG A 22 -23.04 -3.73 2.55
CA ARG A 22 -23.10 -3.15 3.90
C ARG A 22 -24.04 -3.95 4.82
N GLU A 23 -25.25 -4.24 4.37
CA GLU A 23 -26.21 -5.06 5.13
C GLU A 23 -25.71 -6.51 5.32
N GLY A 24 -25.07 -7.08 4.31
CA GLY A 24 -24.47 -8.40 4.39
C GLY A 24 -23.35 -8.47 5.41
N LEU A 25 -22.47 -7.45 5.46
CA LEU A 25 -21.40 -7.35 6.45
C LEU A 25 -21.95 -7.12 7.87
N ALA A 26 -22.96 -6.26 8.01
CA ALA A 26 -23.62 -6.02 9.29
C ALA A 26 -24.19 -7.32 9.86
N SER A 27 -25.00 -8.04 9.07
CA SER A 27 -25.56 -9.33 9.47
C SER A 27 -24.47 -10.37 9.81
N LEU A 28 -23.35 -10.38 9.06
CA LEU A 28 -22.23 -11.26 9.35
C LEU A 28 -21.58 -10.92 10.69
N CYS A 29 -21.29 -9.65 10.95
CA CYS A 29 -20.71 -9.18 12.22
C CYS A 29 -21.60 -9.54 13.42
N GLU A 30 -22.90 -9.30 13.32
CA GLU A 30 -23.88 -9.62 14.39
C GLU A 30 -23.92 -11.11 14.68
N ARG A 31 -23.97 -11.96 13.66
CA ARG A 31 -24.02 -13.43 13.83
C ARG A 31 -22.81 -13.98 14.58
N VAL A 32 -21.68 -13.30 14.52
CA VAL A 32 -20.44 -13.76 15.18
C VAL A 32 -20.15 -13.01 16.48
N GLY A 33 -21.10 -12.20 16.96
CA GLY A 33 -21.06 -11.57 18.27
C GLY A 33 -20.45 -10.17 18.31
N TYR A 34 -20.29 -9.49 17.17
CA TYR A 34 -20.05 -8.05 17.16
C TYR A 34 -21.38 -7.29 17.25
N GLU A 35 -21.37 -6.15 17.92
CA GLU A 35 -22.49 -5.21 17.96
C GLU A 35 -22.31 -4.17 16.85
N VAL A 36 -23.21 -4.16 15.85
CA VAL A 36 -23.22 -3.13 14.81
C VAL A 36 -23.94 -1.90 15.33
N VAL A 37 -23.18 -0.87 15.72
CA VAL A 37 -23.71 0.34 16.35
C VAL A 37 -24.08 1.43 15.36
N GLY A 38 -23.76 1.25 14.08
CA GLY A 38 -24.17 2.16 13.03
C GLY A 38 -23.70 1.75 11.64
N GLN A 39 -24.43 2.25 10.63
CA GLN A 39 -24.16 2.05 9.23
C GLN A 39 -24.26 3.38 8.48
N ALA A 40 -23.33 3.67 7.56
CA ALA A 40 -23.32 4.87 6.75
C ALA A 40 -23.11 4.52 5.26
N GLY A 41 -23.64 5.36 4.37
CA GLY A 41 -23.42 5.23 2.93
C GLY A 41 -22.37 6.21 2.37
N ASP A 42 -21.75 7.01 3.25
CA ASP A 42 -20.77 8.02 2.88
C ASP A 42 -19.80 8.35 4.04
N ALA A 43 -18.76 9.11 3.72
CA ALA A 43 -17.72 9.48 4.68
C ALA A 43 -18.22 10.42 5.79
N GLY A 44 -19.20 11.29 5.51
CA GLY A 44 -19.78 12.21 6.49
C GLY A 44 -20.52 11.46 7.59
N GLY A 45 -21.44 10.59 7.19
CA GLY A 45 -22.18 9.72 8.10
C GLY A 45 -21.27 8.79 8.91
N LEU A 46 -20.19 8.28 8.31
CA LEU A 46 -19.18 7.51 9.04
C LEU A 46 -18.55 8.34 10.17
N MET A 47 -18.12 9.58 9.87
CA MET A 47 -17.49 10.43 10.87
C MET A 47 -18.43 10.76 12.03
N GLU A 48 -19.71 11.04 11.76
CA GLU A 48 -20.73 11.27 12.78
C GLU A 48 -20.94 10.03 13.67
N LEU A 49 -21.00 8.85 13.07
CA LEU A 49 -21.13 7.58 13.81
C LEU A 49 -19.91 7.29 14.69
N VAL A 50 -18.69 7.52 14.19
CA VAL A 50 -17.48 7.31 15.00
C VAL A 50 -17.44 8.28 16.18
N GLU A 51 -17.84 9.54 15.99
CA GLU A 51 -17.86 10.55 17.03
C GLU A 51 -18.88 10.23 18.13
N THR A 52 -20.08 9.76 17.75
CA THR A 52 -21.18 9.51 18.69
C THR A 52 -21.08 8.16 19.38
N GLU A 53 -20.69 7.12 18.65
CA GLU A 53 -20.71 5.74 19.12
C GLU A 53 -19.39 5.26 19.71
N LEU A 54 -18.27 5.89 19.35
CA LEU A 54 -16.91 5.47 19.75
C LEU A 54 -16.70 3.96 19.60
N PRO A 55 -16.81 3.40 18.37
CA PRO A 55 -16.73 1.98 18.14
C PRO A 55 -15.32 1.43 18.40
N ASP A 56 -15.23 0.11 18.58
CA ASP A 56 -13.91 -0.57 18.61
C ASP A 56 -13.28 -0.65 17.23
N ILE A 57 -14.12 -0.79 16.18
CA ILE A 57 -13.65 -0.91 14.78
C ILE A 57 -14.58 -0.12 13.86
N ALA A 58 -13.98 0.62 12.92
CA ALA A 58 -14.63 1.18 11.75
C ALA A 58 -14.25 0.35 10.50
N ILE A 59 -15.26 -0.21 9.81
CA ILE A 59 -15.10 -0.90 8.53
C ILE A 59 -15.52 0.08 7.45
N VAL A 60 -14.60 0.41 6.52
CA VAL A 60 -14.71 1.56 5.63
C VAL A 60 -14.42 1.16 4.19
N ASP A 61 -15.35 1.38 3.29
CA ASP A 61 -15.06 1.34 1.85
C ASP A 61 -14.23 2.55 1.43
N ILE A 62 -13.27 2.34 0.54
CA ILE A 62 -12.41 3.43 0.01
C ILE A 62 -13.26 4.41 -0.79
N ARG A 63 -14.10 3.91 -1.69
CA ARG A 63 -14.81 4.68 -2.69
C ARG A 63 -16.24 4.93 -2.30
N MET A 64 -16.51 6.10 -1.75
CA MET A 64 -17.85 6.51 -1.35
C MET A 64 -18.23 7.85 -1.97
N PRO A 65 -19.54 8.21 -2.00
CA PRO A 65 -19.95 9.55 -2.38
C PRO A 65 -19.24 10.66 -1.59
N PRO A 66 -19.08 11.89 -2.16
CA PRO A 66 -19.69 12.34 -3.42
C PRO A 66 -18.87 12.03 -4.68
N THR A 67 -17.55 11.80 -4.61
CA THR A 67 -16.73 11.69 -5.82
C THR A 67 -16.39 10.26 -6.21
N GLN A 68 -16.70 9.27 -5.35
CA GLN A 68 -16.38 7.85 -5.58
C GLN A 68 -14.89 7.61 -5.80
N SER A 69 -14.04 8.36 -5.09
CA SER A 69 -12.58 8.24 -5.22
C SER A 69 -11.93 7.75 -3.92
N THR A 70 -11.46 8.65 -3.07
CA THR A 70 -10.68 8.32 -1.86
C THR A 70 -11.34 8.84 -0.57
N GLU A 71 -12.66 9.08 -0.60
CA GLU A 71 -13.38 9.64 0.55
C GLU A 71 -13.24 8.80 1.79
N GLY A 72 -13.35 7.47 1.65
CA GLY A 72 -13.19 6.54 2.76
C GLY A 72 -11.80 6.54 3.35
N LEU A 73 -10.76 6.66 2.53
CA LEU A 73 -9.37 6.78 3.02
C LEU A 73 -9.15 8.08 3.79
N LYS A 74 -9.68 9.20 3.29
CA LYS A 74 -9.61 10.48 4.02
C LYS A 74 -10.35 10.40 5.35
N ALA A 75 -11.51 9.76 5.38
CA ALA A 75 -12.23 9.51 6.62
C ALA A 75 -11.43 8.60 7.57
N ALA A 76 -10.84 7.52 7.06
CA ALA A 76 -10.00 6.62 7.84
C ALA A 76 -8.78 7.34 8.45
N SER A 77 -8.11 8.19 7.68
CA SER A 77 -7.01 9.04 8.17
C SER A 77 -7.48 10.01 9.25
N ALA A 78 -8.62 10.68 9.06
CA ALA A 78 -9.21 11.58 10.05
C ALA A 78 -9.62 10.85 11.33
N ILE A 79 -10.18 9.62 11.22
CA ILE A 79 -10.50 8.77 12.37
C ILE A 79 -9.21 8.42 13.12
N ARG A 80 -8.16 8.03 12.41
CA ARG A 80 -6.87 7.70 13.02
C ARG A 80 -6.30 8.85 13.84
N GLU A 81 -6.38 10.08 13.34
CA GLU A 81 -5.86 11.26 14.01
C GLU A 81 -6.69 11.64 15.26
N ARG A 82 -8.03 11.61 15.13
CA ARG A 82 -8.93 12.09 16.18
C ARG A 82 -9.29 11.02 17.21
N TYR A 83 -9.37 9.76 16.78
CA TYR A 83 -9.82 8.62 17.58
C TYR A 83 -8.83 7.46 17.51
N PRO A 84 -7.60 7.60 18.03
CA PRO A 84 -6.51 6.62 17.84
C PRO A 84 -6.78 5.25 18.48
N SER A 85 -7.80 5.14 19.34
CA SER A 85 -8.25 3.86 19.91
C SER A 85 -9.14 3.05 18.97
N VAL A 86 -9.74 3.68 17.96
CA VAL A 86 -10.61 3.01 16.99
C VAL A 86 -9.76 2.25 15.99
N GLY A 87 -9.99 0.94 15.90
CA GLY A 87 -9.41 0.10 14.85
C GLY A 87 -10.04 0.43 13.48
N ILE A 88 -9.28 0.35 12.42
CA ILE A 88 -9.77 0.68 11.07
C ILE A 88 -9.53 -0.51 10.15
N LEU A 89 -10.59 -0.99 9.51
CA LEU A 89 -10.50 -1.94 8.40
C LEU A 89 -10.98 -1.25 7.13
N VAL A 90 -10.06 -1.01 6.21
CA VAL A 90 -10.39 -0.48 4.90
C VAL A 90 -10.66 -1.62 3.94
N LEU A 91 -11.76 -1.51 3.19
CA LEU A 91 -12.16 -2.43 2.13
C LEU A 91 -11.99 -1.76 0.77
N SER A 92 -11.43 -2.47 -0.19
CA SER A 92 -11.26 -1.98 -1.55
C SER A 92 -11.70 -3.00 -2.59
N ALA A 93 -12.28 -2.54 -3.68
CA ALA A 93 -12.56 -3.40 -4.85
C ALA A 93 -11.29 -3.73 -5.64
N PHE A 94 -10.29 -2.86 -5.60
CA PHE A 94 -9.02 -2.97 -6.34
C PHE A 94 -7.83 -2.68 -5.44
N VAL A 95 -6.63 -3.08 -5.90
CA VAL A 95 -5.38 -2.74 -5.20
C VAL A 95 -5.01 -1.28 -5.51
N GLU A 96 -5.02 -0.43 -4.49
CA GLU A 96 -4.67 0.99 -4.55
C GLU A 96 -3.45 1.24 -3.67
N VAL A 97 -2.26 1.23 -4.30
CA VAL A 97 -0.97 1.18 -3.61
C VAL A 97 -0.64 2.48 -2.89
N GLU A 98 -0.78 3.62 -3.58
CA GLU A 98 -0.38 4.93 -3.05
C GLU A 98 -1.20 5.30 -1.81
N ASP A 99 -2.51 5.15 -1.91
CA ASP A 99 -3.46 5.50 -0.86
C ASP A 99 -3.33 4.57 0.36
N ALA A 100 -3.08 3.27 0.12
CA ALA A 100 -2.90 2.29 1.19
C ALA A 100 -1.62 2.52 2.00
N LEU A 101 -0.53 2.99 1.36
CA LEU A 101 0.74 3.25 2.04
C LEU A 101 0.62 4.34 3.10
N GLU A 102 -0.05 5.45 2.78
CA GLU A 102 -0.24 6.57 3.71
C GLU A 102 -1.00 6.10 4.96
N LEU A 103 -2.06 5.33 4.75
CA LEU A 103 -2.87 4.81 5.85
C LEU A 103 -2.10 3.81 6.71
N LEU A 104 -1.35 2.88 6.08
CA LEU A 104 -0.59 1.83 6.77
C LEU A 104 0.63 2.38 7.53
N ALA A 105 1.17 3.54 7.14
CA ALA A 105 2.25 4.20 7.86
C ALA A 105 1.88 4.54 9.32
N GLY A 106 0.60 4.66 9.64
CA GLY A 106 0.07 4.83 11.00
C GLY A 106 0.25 3.62 11.94
N GLY A 107 0.60 2.46 11.45
CA GLY A 107 1.26 1.31 12.10
C GLY A 107 0.45 0.40 13.00
N ARG A 108 -0.64 0.79 13.66
CA ARG A 108 -1.39 -0.07 14.61
C ARG A 108 -2.88 -0.04 14.38
N SER A 109 -3.56 -1.15 14.72
CA SER A 109 -5.02 -1.29 14.66
C SER A 109 -5.60 -0.91 13.29
N ILE A 110 -4.92 -1.32 12.22
CA ILE A 110 -5.31 -0.98 10.86
C ILE A 110 -5.27 -2.21 9.95
N GLY A 111 -6.25 -2.34 9.09
CA GLY A 111 -6.33 -3.38 8.09
C GLY A 111 -6.67 -2.81 6.71
N TYR A 112 -6.12 -3.44 5.69
CA TYR A 112 -6.48 -3.24 4.31
C TYR A 112 -6.78 -4.61 3.69
N LEU A 113 -8.01 -4.80 3.21
CA LEU A 113 -8.44 -6.01 2.52
C LEU A 113 -9.13 -5.67 1.20
N LEU A 114 -8.97 -6.57 0.23
CA LEU A 114 -9.82 -6.55 -0.95
C LEU A 114 -11.22 -7.08 -0.61
N LYS A 115 -12.28 -6.45 -1.16
CA LYS A 115 -13.68 -6.89 -1.00
C LYS A 115 -13.88 -8.37 -1.40
N SER A 116 -13.09 -8.89 -2.33
CA SER A 116 -13.08 -10.31 -2.70
C SER A 116 -12.65 -11.25 -1.57
N ARG A 117 -11.86 -10.79 -0.59
CA ARG A 117 -11.43 -11.60 0.57
C ARG A 117 -12.51 -11.78 1.62
N ILE A 118 -13.51 -10.93 1.66
CA ILE A 118 -14.63 -11.03 2.60
C ILE A 118 -15.42 -12.33 2.41
N THR A 119 -15.35 -12.93 1.22
CA THR A 119 -16.00 -14.22 0.93
C THR A 119 -15.46 -15.37 1.77
N VAL A 120 -14.23 -15.23 2.30
CA VAL A 120 -13.64 -16.19 3.25
C VAL A 120 -13.91 -15.65 4.67
N VAL A 121 -15.07 -16.02 5.22
CA VAL A 121 -15.59 -15.49 6.46
C VAL A 121 -14.60 -15.59 7.62
N ASP A 122 -13.93 -16.72 7.77
CA ASP A 122 -13.00 -16.95 8.88
C ASP A 122 -11.79 -15.98 8.79
N GLU A 123 -11.22 -15.74 7.60
CA GLU A 123 -10.13 -14.77 7.40
C GLU A 123 -10.57 -13.34 7.73
N PHE A 124 -11.78 -12.99 7.34
CA PHE A 124 -12.36 -11.69 7.65
C PHE A 124 -12.50 -11.48 9.16
N LEU A 125 -13.03 -12.47 9.89
CA LEU A 125 -13.20 -12.41 11.33
C LEU A 125 -11.87 -12.39 12.07
N GLU A 126 -10.91 -13.19 11.67
CA GLU A 126 -9.54 -13.13 12.21
C GLU A 126 -8.90 -11.74 12.01
N THR A 127 -9.19 -11.09 10.88
CA THR A 127 -8.75 -9.73 10.61
C THR A 127 -9.35 -8.73 11.60
N LEU A 128 -10.66 -8.78 11.84
CA LEU A 128 -11.30 -7.90 12.81
C LEU A 128 -10.74 -8.10 14.23
N ASP A 129 -10.61 -9.35 14.67
CA ASP A 129 -10.05 -9.67 15.98
C ASP A 129 -8.59 -9.19 16.13
N ARG A 130 -7.80 -9.29 15.06
CA ARG A 130 -6.41 -8.82 15.04
C ARG A 130 -6.32 -7.31 15.14
N ILE A 131 -7.14 -6.58 14.38
CA ILE A 131 -7.20 -5.11 14.40
C ILE A 131 -7.62 -4.64 15.80
N ARG A 132 -8.65 -5.23 16.38
CA ARG A 132 -9.14 -4.90 17.73
C ARG A 132 -8.07 -5.06 18.81
N ARG A 133 -7.18 -6.04 18.65
CA ARG A 133 -6.04 -6.29 19.58
C ARG A 133 -4.83 -5.39 19.29
N GLY A 134 -4.93 -4.41 18.40
CA GLY A 134 -3.85 -3.49 18.07
C GLY A 134 -2.91 -3.96 16.95
N GLY A 135 -3.20 -5.13 16.32
CA GLY A 135 -2.43 -5.64 15.20
C GLY A 135 -2.80 -4.97 13.88
N SER A 136 -1.98 -5.17 12.86
CA SER A 136 -2.25 -4.70 11.50
C SER A 136 -2.37 -5.88 10.54
N VAL A 137 -3.20 -5.71 9.51
CA VAL A 137 -3.45 -6.71 8.46
C VAL A 137 -3.35 -6.04 7.10
N VAL A 138 -2.58 -6.63 6.20
CA VAL A 138 -2.43 -6.14 4.83
C VAL A 138 -2.75 -7.26 3.86
N ASP A 139 -3.61 -6.98 2.90
CA ASP A 139 -3.91 -7.94 1.84
C ASP A 139 -2.63 -8.36 1.11
N PRO A 140 -2.39 -9.66 0.91
CA PRO A 140 -1.20 -10.14 0.19
C PRO A 140 -1.07 -9.56 -1.22
N SER A 141 -2.19 -9.28 -1.89
CA SER A 141 -2.18 -8.67 -3.23
C SER A 141 -1.63 -7.25 -3.21
N LEU A 142 -1.94 -6.47 -2.16
CA LEU A 142 -1.35 -5.14 -1.96
C LEU A 142 0.16 -5.24 -1.76
N VAL A 143 0.62 -6.19 -0.95
CA VAL A 143 2.06 -6.40 -0.73
C VAL A 143 2.77 -6.77 -2.05
N GLN A 144 2.16 -7.61 -2.88
CA GLN A 144 2.70 -7.97 -4.19
C GLN A 144 2.81 -6.76 -5.12
N GLU A 145 1.77 -5.92 -5.18
CA GLU A 145 1.79 -4.70 -5.99
C GLU A 145 2.79 -3.66 -5.47
N LEU A 146 2.95 -3.51 -4.15
CA LEU A 146 3.98 -2.68 -3.53
C LEU A 146 5.39 -3.10 -3.96
N VAL A 147 5.68 -4.40 -3.90
CA VAL A 147 6.97 -4.95 -4.36
C VAL A 147 7.15 -4.76 -5.86
N ALA A 148 6.08 -4.92 -6.64
CA ALA A 148 6.11 -4.72 -8.09
C ALA A 148 6.29 -3.23 -8.45
N ALA A 149 5.63 -2.31 -7.76
CA ALA A 149 5.77 -0.87 -7.93
C ALA A 149 7.21 -0.42 -7.62
N GLN A 150 7.75 -0.86 -6.48
CA GLN A 150 9.13 -0.56 -6.10
C GLN A 150 10.16 -1.07 -7.14
N ARG A 151 9.87 -2.20 -7.80
CA ARG A 151 10.69 -2.70 -8.91
C ARG A 151 10.51 -1.91 -10.20
N ARG A 152 9.32 -1.34 -10.46
CA ARG A 152 9.06 -0.48 -11.61
C ARG A 152 9.74 0.89 -11.47
N ASP A 153 9.79 1.39 -10.24
CA ASP A 153 10.42 2.68 -9.92
C ASP A 153 11.93 2.59 -9.73
N ASP A 154 12.52 1.38 -9.72
CA ASP A 154 13.98 1.21 -9.72
C ASP A 154 14.53 1.53 -11.12
N PRO A 155 15.17 2.70 -11.33
CA PRO A 155 15.75 3.08 -12.62
C PRO A 155 16.74 2.05 -13.14
N LEU A 156 17.33 1.25 -12.23
CA LEU A 156 18.32 0.24 -12.54
C LEU A 156 17.69 -1.10 -12.95
N SER A 157 16.38 -1.27 -12.78
CA SER A 157 15.69 -2.55 -13.09
C SER A 157 15.84 -2.98 -14.54
N MET A 158 15.98 -2.01 -15.47
CA MET A 158 16.16 -2.23 -16.90
C MET A 158 17.60 -2.64 -17.30
N LEU A 159 18.55 -2.55 -16.37
CA LEU A 159 19.94 -2.87 -16.61
C LEU A 159 20.19 -4.38 -16.47
N SER A 160 20.92 -4.97 -17.42
CA SER A 160 21.47 -6.32 -17.27
C SER A 160 22.50 -6.38 -16.14
N ASN A 161 22.78 -7.58 -15.64
CA ASN A 161 23.83 -7.77 -14.62
C ASN A 161 25.17 -7.19 -15.04
N ARG A 162 25.53 -7.30 -16.34
CA ARG A 162 26.77 -6.76 -16.87
C ARG A 162 26.77 -5.23 -16.91
N GLU A 163 25.65 -4.62 -17.26
CA GLU A 163 25.49 -3.16 -17.25
C GLU A 163 25.53 -2.60 -15.83
N ARG A 164 24.93 -3.28 -14.85
CA ARG A 164 25.04 -2.91 -13.43
C ARG A 164 26.47 -2.99 -12.93
N GLU A 165 27.21 -4.03 -13.32
CA GLU A 165 28.62 -4.18 -12.96
C GLU A 165 29.47 -3.03 -13.56
N VAL A 166 29.23 -2.67 -14.82
CA VAL A 166 29.88 -1.52 -15.48
C VAL A 166 29.53 -0.22 -14.78
N LEU A 167 28.27 0.00 -14.45
CA LEU A 167 27.80 1.20 -13.76
C LEU A 167 28.38 1.31 -12.33
N GLY A 168 28.49 0.20 -11.62
CA GLY A 168 29.16 0.14 -10.31
C GLY A 168 30.64 0.56 -10.39
N LEU A 169 31.35 0.09 -11.42
CA LEU A 169 32.75 0.50 -11.66
C LEU A 169 32.88 1.97 -12.13
N MET A 170 31.86 2.51 -12.82
CA MET A 170 31.78 3.94 -13.10
C MET A 170 31.61 4.74 -11.80
N ALA A 171 30.79 4.27 -10.87
CA ALA A 171 30.59 4.90 -9.56
C ALA A 171 31.87 4.87 -8.68
N GLU A 172 32.75 3.89 -8.90
CA GLU A 172 34.11 3.90 -8.32
C GLU A 172 35.07 4.93 -8.97
N GLY A 173 34.60 5.71 -9.93
CA GLY A 173 35.41 6.73 -10.62
C GLY A 173 36.30 6.17 -11.74
N ARG A 174 36.10 4.93 -12.20
CA ARG A 174 36.97 4.31 -13.22
C ARG A 174 36.66 4.85 -14.63
N SER A 175 37.71 5.01 -15.44
CA SER A 175 37.59 5.28 -16.86
C SER A 175 37.18 4.02 -17.64
N ASN A 176 36.68 4.17 -18.89
CA ASN A 176 36.32 3.02 -19.73
C ASN A 176 37.48 2.05 -19.93
N ALA A 177 38.70 2.56 -20.15
CA ALA A 177 39.91 1.75 -20.21
C ALA A 177 40.18 0.99 -18.87
N GLY A 178 39.95 1.65 -17.72
CA GLY A 178 40.09 1.03 -16.39
C GLY A 178 39.07 -0.08 -16.14
N ILE A 179 37.82 0.15 -16.56
CA ILE A 179 36.73 -0.84 -16.49
C ILE A 179 37.05 -2.01 -17.44
N GLY A 180 37.47 -1.73 -18.68
CA GLY A 180 37.85 -2.75 -19.66
C GLY A 180 38.91 -3.70 -19.12
N ARG A 181 39.98 -3.16 -18.51
CA ARG A 181 41.03 -3.98 -17.88
C ARG A 181 40.47 -4.84 -16.72
N ARG A 182 39.58 -4.26 -15.89
CA ARG A 182 39.00 -4.96 -14.75
C ARG A 182 38.09 -6.12 -15.17
N LEU A 183 37.34 -5.93 -16.26
CA LEU A 183 36.34 -6.87 -16.77
C LEU A 183 36.85 -7.77 -17.90
N TRP A 184 38.14 -7.66 -18.25
CA TRP A 184 38.80 -8.42 -19.30
C TRP A 184 38.12 -8.26 -20.68
N VAL A 185 37.71 -7.04 -21.02
CA VAL A 185 37.11 -6.68 -22.32
C VAL A 185 37.74 -5.43 -22.88
N THR A 186 37.50 -5.18 -24.18
CA THR A 186 38.01 -4.00 -24.84
C THR A 186 37.30 -2.71 -24.37
N GLU A 187 37.99 -1.57 -24.47
CA GLU A 187 37.41 -0.26 -24.17
C GLU A 187 36.16 0.01 -25.01
N GLY A 188 36.17 -0.33 -26.30
CA GLY A 188 35.02 -0.19 -27.20
C GLY A 188 33.81 -1.04 -26.78
N THR A 189 34.04 -2.17 -26.08
CA THR A 189 32.95 -2.96 -25.48
C THR A 189 32.34 -2.20 -24.31
N ILE A 190 33.15 -1.58 -23.48
CA ILE A 190 32.66 -0.75 -22.35
C ILE A 190 31.90 0.48 -22.87
N GLU A 191 32.34 1.14 -23.92
CA GLU A 191 31.62 2.26 -24.54
C GLU A 191 30.20 1.84 -24.99
N LYS A 192 30.06 0.65 -25.57
CA LYS A 192 28.74 0.11 -25.94
C LYS A 192 27.86 -0.10 -24.70
N HIS A 193 28.40 -0.67 -23.61
CA HIS A 193 27.67 -0.83 -22.38
C HIS A 193 27.28 0.53 -21.77
N VAL A 194 28.18 1.50 -21.72
CA VAL A 194 27.89 2.84 -21.21
C VAL A 194 26.77 3.50 -22.01
N ARG A 195 26.85 3.44 -23.37
CA ARG A 195 25.77 3.97 -24.22
C ARG A 195 24.43 3.30 -23.97
N SER A 196 24.41 1.98 -23.81
CA SER A 196 23.21 1.22 -23.48
C SER A 196 22.65 1.61 -22.11
N ILE A 197 23.50 1.74 -21.08
CA ILE A 197 23.13 2.19 -19.73
C ILE A 197 22.45 3.57 -19.80
N LEU A 198 23.11 4.55 -20.43
CA LEU A 198 22.59 5.92 -20.56
C LEU A 198 21.24 5.98 -21.29
N GLY A 199 21.06 5.11 -22.31
CA GLY A 199 19.78 4.98 -23.01
C GLY A 199 18.67 4.37 -22.14
N LYS A 200 18.99 3.31 -21.39
CA LYS A 200 18.02 2.61 -20.51
C LYS A 200 17.59 3.47 -19.32
N LEU A 201 18.51 4.25 -18.75
CA LEU A 201 18.22 5.18 -17.67
C LEU A 201 17.43 6.42 -18.13
N ARG A 202 17.17 6.59 -19.42
CA ARG A 202 16.41 7.70 -20.00
C ARG A 202 16.89 9.09 -19.54
N LEU A 203 18.18 9.23 -19.29
CA LEU A 203 18.76 10.48 -18.84
C LEU A 203 18.67 11.54 -19.94
N PRO A 204 18.27 12.78 -19.60
CA PRO A 204 18.16 13.87 -20.59
C PRO A 204 19.47 14.13 -21.31
N GLU A 205 19.39 14.52 -22.59
CA GLU A 205 20.53 15.00 -23.37
C GLU A 205 20.53 16.52 -23.36
N GLU A 206 20.98 17.08 -22.26
CA GLU A 206 21.12 18.53 -22.11
C GLU A 206 22.57 18.94 -22.30
N PRO A 207 22.86 20.10 -22.95
CA PRO A 207 24.23 20.53 -23.25
C PRO A 207 25.08 20.76 -21.99
N ASP A 208 24.44 21.09 -20.88
CA ASP A 208 25.09 21.44 -19.61
C ASP A 208 25.25 20.24 -18.66
N ASP A 209 24.67 19.07 -19.03
CA ASP A 209 24.64 17.90 -18.16
C ASP A 209 25.59 16.78 -18.56
N HIS A 210 26.41 16.34 -17.62
CA HIS A 210 27.23 15.15 -17.79
C HIS A 210 26.44 13.87 -17.51
N ARG A 211 25.78 13.30 -18.52
CA ARG A 211 24.97 12.06 -18.42
C ARG A 211 25.67 10.92 -17.68
N ARG A 212 26.99 10.81 -17.82
CA ARG A 212 27.77 9.81 -17.06
C ARG A 212 27.72 10.07 -15.56
N VAL A 213 27.76 11.33 -15.13
CA VAL A 213 27.65 11.72 -13.72
C VAL A 213 26.22 11.47 -13.23
N LEU A 214 25.22 11.85 -14.00
CA LEU A 214 23.81 11.57 -13.67
C LEU A 214 23.55 10.07 -13.50
N ALA A 215 24.10 9.22 -14.38
CA ALA A 215 23.97 7.76 -14.24
C ALA A 215 24.59 7.24 -12.93
N VAL A 216 25.73 7.79 -12.54
CA VAL A 216 26.39 7.43 -11.26
C VAL A 216 25.56 7.91 -10.06
N LEU A 217 25.02 9.12 -10.10
CA LEU A 217 24.14 9.63 -9.05
C LEU A 217 22.89 8.76 -8.88
N THR A 218 22.20 8.43 -9.98
CA THR A 218 21.08 7.49 -9.98
C THR A 218 21.43 6.13 -9.35
N PHE A 219 22.63 5.61 -9.66
CA PHE A 219 23.09 4.35 -9.07
C PHE A 219 23.34 4.44 -7.57
N LEU A 220 23.83 5.57 -7.07
CA LEU A 220 24.13 5.78 -5.65
C LEU A 220 22.86 6.05 -4.82
N GLU A 221 21.86 6.71 -5.41
CA GLU A 221 20.57 6.98 -4.77
C GLU A 221 19.70 5.73 -4.62
N THR A 222 19.89 4.73 -5.49
CA THR A 222 19.12 3.48 -5.47
C THR A 222 19.73 2.40 -4.56
N ARG A 223 20.78 2.70 -3.84
CA ARG A 223 21.51 1.77 -2.96
C ARG A 223 21.15 1.98 -1.50
#